data_a50745f5b89373c7c37acf980c5ca2b8
#
_entry.id   a50745f5b89373c7c37acf980c5ca2b8
#
_cell.length_a   1.000
_cell.length_b   1.000
_cell.length_c   1.000
_cell.angle_alpha   90.00
_cell.angle_beta   90.00
_cell.angle_gamma   90.00
#
_symmetry.space_group_name_H-M   'P 1'
#
loop_
_entity.id
_entity.type
_entity.pdbx_description
1 polymer ?
#
loop_
_entity_poly.entity_id
_entity_poly.type
_entity_poly.pdbx_seq_one_letter_code
_entity_poly.pdbx_strand_id
1 'polypeptide(L)'
;MDYCAYSEPAKAAPAIPRGRASLGGTGLLDRPGGICDIERMQWTFIVGIAIVLYLAGSIRVLRQYERGVVFLLGRFEGIRGPGLTLIFVPFQQMVRVSLRTVTMQIPSQKIITKDNVSIDIAAVAYYRISDPEKAVIAIENVYEAINQISQTTVRNVVGRFSLDQLLAETANINEQIKDVIDRHTEPWGTQVTAVEIKDITLPDNMQRAMAREAEAERERRAKIVAAEGEYQAAVKLGEAADIITQHPVALQLRTLQTMAEISTEKNSTIIFPAQFMTTVQEALALLKTDSASK
;
A
#
# COMPACT_ATOMS: atom_id res chain seq x y z
N MET A 1 -37.07 -62.22 -8.25
CA MET A 1 -37.96 -62.47 -9.42
C MET A 1 -37.01 -62.37 -10.59
N ASP A 2 -36.36 -63.46 -10.95
CA ASP A 2 -36.81 -64.50 -11.89
C ASP A 2 -36.73 -63.98 -13.34
N TYR A 3 -36.12 -64.56 -14.31
CA TYR A 3 -35.68 -65.91 -14.67
C TYR A 3 -34.87 -65.81 -15.97
N CYS A 4 -33.91 -66.54 -16.15
CA CYS A 4 -33.64 -67.75 -16.98
C CYS A 4 -33.07 -67.39 -18.36
N ALA A 5 -31.91 -67.83 -18.74
CA ALA A 5 -31.33 -69.16 -18.94
C ALA A 5 -31.82 -69.85 -20.21
N TYR A 6 -30.89 -70.56 -20.87
CA TYR A 6 -31.01 -71.61 -21.89
C TYR A 6 -30.68 -71.21 -23.31
N SER A 7 -29.92 -71.90 -24.13
CA SER A 7 -29.09 -73.13 -24.08
C SER A 7 -28.57 -73.33 -25.50
N GLU A 8 -27.38 -73.91 -25.57
CA GLU A 8 -26.86 -74.62 -26.78
C GLU A 8 -27.80 -75.70 -27.26
N PRO A 9 -27.69 -76.34 -28.51
CA PRO A 9 -26.50 -77.14 -28.77
C PRO A 9 -26.06 -77.26 -30.28
N ALA A 10 -24.92 -77.89 -30.39
CA ALA A 10 -24.17 -78.45 -31.46
C ALA A 10 -24.92 -79.30 -32.52
N LYS A 11 -24.34 -79.39 -33.71
CA LYS A 11 -24.19 -80.60 -34.57
C LYS A 11 -23.59 -80.21 -35.90
N ALA A 12 -22.50 -80.71 -36.23
CA ALA A 12 -22.04 -81.95 -36.87
C ALA A 12 -21.54 -81.72 -38.31
N ALA A 13 -20.34 -82.06 -38.52
CA ALA A 13 -19.68 -82.21 -39.80
C ALA A 13 -20.30 -83.36 -40.65
N PRO A 14 -20.14 -83.41 -41.96
CA PRO A 14 -19.29 -84.45 -42.48
C PRO A 14 -18.39 -84.06 -43.69
N ALA A 15 -17.23 -84.66 -43.67
CA ALA A 15 -16.54 -85.51 -44.62
C ALA A 15 -16.17 -85.06 -46.07
N ILE A 16 -14.92 -85.18 -46.28
CA ILE A 16 -14.03 -85.09 -47.46
C ILE A 16 -14.52 -85.93 -48.62
N PRO A 17 -14.19 -85.50 -49.88
CA PRO A 17 -13.26 -86.39 -50.59
C PRO A 17 -12.09 -85.71 -51.32
N ARG A 18 -11.02 -86.42 -51.35
CA ARG A 18 -9.76 -86.20 -52.05
C ARG A 18 -9.99 -86.24 -53.61
N GLY A 19 -9.40 -85.29 -54.29
CA GLY A 19 -9.17 -85.32 -55.70
C GLY A 19 -7.83 -84.71 -56.07
N ARG A 20 -7.04 -85.44 -56.75
CA ARG A 20 -5.60 -85.30 -57.01
C ARG A 20 -5.36 -84.63 -58.40
N ALA A 21 -4.14 -84.01 -58.49
CA ALA A 21 -3.38 -83.67 -59.70
C ALA A 21 -3.72 -82.35 -60.41
N SER A 22 -2.79 -81.55 -60.82
CA SER A 22 -1.41 -81.53 -61.22
C SER A 22 -1.11 -80.26 -61.99
N LEU A 23 0.07 -79.74 -61.79
CA LEU A 23 0.93 -79.01 -62.73
C LEU A 23 0.55 -77.61 -63.26
N GLY A 24 1.42 -76.66 -62.90
CA GLY A 24 2.05 -75.80 -63.90
C GLY A 24 1.45 -74.39 -63.98
N GLY A 25 2.19 -73.45 -63.57
CA GLY A 25 1.93 -72.10 -63.96
C GLY A 25 2.56 -71.05 -63.04
N THR A 26 3.80 -70.75 -63.34
CA THR A 26 4.50 -69.54 -62.85
C THR A 26 3.61 -68.31 -63.10
N GLY A 27 3.20 -67.70 -61.95
CA GLY A 27 2.49 -66.44 -61.91
C GLY A 27 2.99 -65.65 -60.80
N LEU A 28 3.87 -64.73 -61.10
CA LEU A 28 4.49 -63.71 -60.24
C LEU A 28 3.44 -63.00 -59.39
N LEU A 29 3.66 -63.10 -58.06
CA LEU A 29 3.56 -62.02 -57.13
C LEU A 29 2.65 -60.83 -57.50
N ASP A 30 1.48 -60.78 -56.98
CA ASP A 30 0.90 -59.51 -56.60
C ASP A 30 0.63 -59.53 -55.07
N ARG A 31 1.55 -58.88 -54.33
CA ARG A 31 1.38 -58.57 -52.95
C ARG A 31 0.57 -57.30 -52.87
N PRO A 32 -0.67 -57.32 -52.43
CA PRO A 32 -1.35 -56.08 -52.09
C PRO A 32 -0.87 -55.62 -50.62
N GLY A 33 0.45 -55.35 -50.49
CA GLY A 33 1.03 -54.87 -49.23
C GLY A 33 1.23 -53.35 -49.20
N GLY A 34 1.17 -52.70 -50.37
CA GLY A 34 1.58 -51.29 -50.43
C GLY A 34 0.53 -50.26 -49.97
N ILE A 35 -0.75 -50.58 -50.03
CA ILE A 35 -1.83 -49.60 -49.76
C ILE A 35 -2.10 -49.56 -48.26
N CYS A 36 -2.05 -50.70 -47.55
CA CYS A 36 -2.20 -50.71 -46.06
C CYS A 36 -1.02 -50.10 -45.32
N ASP A 37 0.20 -50.17 -45.89
CA ASP A 37 1.38 -49.57 -45.24
C ASP A 37 1.40 -48.04 -45.38
N ILE A 38 0.87 -47.50 -46.48
CA ILE A 38 0.77 -46.05 -46.68
C ILE A 38 -0.30 -45.45 -45.75
N GLU A 39 -1.46 -46.07 -45.60
CA GLU A 39 -2.48 -45.61 -44.64
C GLU A 39 -1.97 -45.73 -43.21
N ARG A 40 -1.30 -46.81 -42.82
CA ARG A 40 -0.72 -46.98 -41.50
C ARG A 40 0.34 -45.93 -41.22
N MET A 41 1.16 -45.57 -42.20
CA MET A 41 2.18 -44.54 -42.09
C MET A 41 1.54 -43.13 -41.93
N GLN A 42 0.46 -42.82 -42.64
CA GLN A 42 -0.29 -41.58 -42.49
C GLN A 42 -0.89 -41.43 -41.08
N TRP A 43 -1.50 -42.49 -40.53
CA TRP A 43 -2.03 -42.50 -39.18
C TRP A 43 -0.94 -42.31 -38.11
N THR A 44 0.24 -42.92 -38.26
CA THR A 44 1.36 -42.74 -37.35
C THR A 44 1.90 -41.31 -37.38
N PHE A 45 1.98 -40.65 -38.53
CA PHE A 45 2.36 -39.23 -38.64
C PHE A 45 1.32 -38.32 -38.03
N ILE A 46 0.02 -38.55 -38.23
CA ILE A 46 -1.05 -37.76 -37.64
C ILE A 46 -1.02 -37.88 -36.11
N VAL A 47 -0.89 -39.09 -35.59
CA VAL A 47 -0.78 -39.33 -34.13
C VAL A 47 0.49 -38.71 -33.57
N GLY A 48 1.62 -38.76 -34.27
CA GLY A 48 2.86 -38.12 -33.90
C GLY A 48 2.74 -36.60 -33.79
N ILE A 49 2.11 -35.98 -34.79
CA ILE A 49 1.84 -34.55 -34.80
C ILE A 49 0.88 -34.17 -33.67
N ALA A 50 -0.17 -34.95 -33.43
CA ALA A 50 -1.12 -34.73 -32.36
C ALA A 50 -0.45 -34.80 -30.98
N ILE A 51 0.47 -35.75 -30.75
CA ILE A 51 1.26 -35.88 -29.52
C ILE A 51 2.17 -34.65 -29.33
N VAL A 52 2.86 -34.24 -30.41
CA VAL A 52 3.74 -33.04 -30.35
C VAL A 52 2.93 -31.79 -30.03
N LEU A 53 1.79 -31.57 -30.67
CA LEU A 53 0.90 -30.46 -30.40
C LEU A 53 0.36 -30.51 -28.94
N TYR A 54 0.00 -31.69 -28.48
CA TYR A 54 -0.43 -31.87 -27.09
C TYR A 54 0.70 -31.55 -26.09
N LEU A 55 1.90 -32.04 -26.33
CA LEU A 55 3.06 -31.73 -25.49
C LEU A 55 3.40 -30.24 -25.51
N ALA A 56 3.34 -29.61 -26.68
CA ALA A 56 3.54 -28.16 -26.80
C ALA A 56 2.49 -27.35 -26.00
N GLY A 57 1.23 -27.79 -26.02
CA GLY A 57 0.15 -27.20 -25.24
C GLY A 57 0.25 -27.47 -23.73
N SER A 58 0.96 -28.51 -23.34
CA SER A 58 1.17 -28.94 -21.96
C SER A 58 2.24 -28.13 -21.23
N ILE A 59 3.11 -27.44 -21.96
CA ILE A 59 4.18 -26.64 -21.41
C ILE A 59 3.61 -25.28 -20.97
N ARG A 60 3.74 -24.97 -19.67
CA ARG A 60 3.38 -23.66 -19.10
C ARG A 60 4.62 -23.02 -18.47
N VAL A 61 4.79 -21.73 -18.76
CA VAL A 61 5.86 -20.91 -18.16
C VAL A 61 5.27 -20.08 -17.02
N LEU A 62 5.84 -20.24 -15.83
CA LEU A 62 5.50 -19.44 -14.67
C LEU A 62 6.57 -18.37 -14.47
N ARG A 63 6.14 -17.14 -14.21
CA ARG A 63 7.03 -16.02 -13.92
C ARG A 63 7.61 -16.15 -12.50
N GLN A 64 8.71 -15.46 -12.22
CA GLN A 64 9.41 -15.56 -10.93
C GLN A 64 8.51 -15.20 -9.73
N TYR A 65 7.57 -14.28 -9.93
CA TYR A 65 6.64 -13.82 -8.91
C TYR A 65 5.32 -14.61 -8.88
N GLU A 66 5.17 -15.63 -9.72
CA GLU A 66 3.99 -16.48 -9.80
C GLU A 66 4.29 -17.88 -9.24
N ARG A 67 3.29 -18.46 -8.61
CA ARG A 67 3.28 -19.86 -8.21
C ARG A 67 2.09 -20.54 -8.84
N GLY A 68 2.29 -21.75 -9.30
CA GLY A 68 1.23 -22.58 -9.83
C GLY A 68 0.75 -23.58 -8.78
N VAL A 69 -0.50 -23.45 -8.36
CA VAL A 69 -1.17 -24.47 -7.55
C VAL A 69 -1.77 -25.49 -8.48
N VAL A 70 -1.30 -26.74 -8.41
CA VAL A 70 -1.69 -27.82 -9.32
C VAL A 70 -2.68 -28.74 -8.65
N PHE A 71 -3.78 -29.01 -9.34
CA PHE A 71 -4.82 -29.95 -8.95
C PHE A 71 -4.85 -31.11 -9.93
N LEU A 72 -4.75 -32.34 -9.43
CA LEU A 72 -4.91 -33.59 -10.20
C LEU A 72 -6.33 -34.13 -9.95
N LEU A 73 -7.18 -34.14 -10.98
CA LEU A 73 -8.58 -34.60 -10.87
C LEU A 73 -9.35 -33.95 -9.68
N GLY A 74 -9.08 -32.66 -9.45
CA GLY A 74 -9.70 -31.91 -8.35
C GLY A 74 -9.02 -32.08 -6.98
N ARG A 75 -7.99 -32.92 -6.85
CA ARG A 75 -7.16 -33.06 -5.64
C ARG A 75 -5.92 -32.19 -5.73
N PHE A 76 -5.58 -31.51 -4.65
CA PHE A 76 -4.33 -30.78 -4.55
C PHE A 76 -3.13 -31.74 -4.66
N GLU A 77 -2.24 -31.46 -5.60
CA GLU A 77 -1.02 -32.24 -5.83
C GLU A 77 0.22 -31.53 -5.25
N GLY A 78 0.27 -30.22 -5.42
CA GLY A 78 1.40 -29.43 -4.92
C GLY A 78 1.53 -28.07 -5.58
N ILE A 79 2.54 -27.32 -5.13
CA ILE A 79 2.89 -25.99 -5.63
C ILE A 79 4.07 -26.12 -6.58
N ARG A 80 3.93 -25.58 -7.80
CA ARG A 80 5.02 -25.49 -8.77
C ARG A 80 5.69 -24.14 -8.71
N GLY A 81 7.04 -24.19 -8.70
CA GLY A 81 7.88 -23.00 -8.70
C GLY A 81 7.92 -22.28 -10.06
N PRO A 82 8.66 -21.17 -10.15
CA PRO A 82 8.85 -20.44 -11.40
C PRO A 82 9.69 -21.27 -12.40
N GLY A 83 9.43 -21.06 -13.66
CA GLY A 83 10.11 -21.73 -14.78
C GLY A 83 9.18 -22.56 -15.63
N LEU A 84 9.74 -23.50 -16.35
CA LEU A 84 9.01 -24.44 -17.22
C LEU A 84 8.32 -25.52 -16.39
N THR A 85 7.01 -25.61 -16.49
CA THR A 85 6.20 -26.62 -15.80
C THR A 85 5.38 -27.37 -16.83
N LEU A 86 5.47 -28.71 -16.77
CA LEU A 86 4.64 -29.61 -17.56
C LEU A 86 3.34 -29.88 -16.83
N ILE A 87 2.22 -29.68 -17.52
CA ILE A 87 0.87 -29.90 -16.98
C ILE A 87 0.12 -30.79 -17.96
N PHE A 88 -0.34 -31.93 -17.46
CA PHE A 88 -1.10 -32.88 -18.28
C PHE A 88 -2.57 -32.48 -18.34
N VAL A 89 -2.90 -31.62 -19.30
CA VAL A 89 -4.30 -31.30 -19.62
C VAL A 89 -4.92 -32.52 -20.32
N PRO A 90 -6.12 -33.03 -19.95
CA PRO A 90 -7.14 -32.44 -19.07
C PRO A 90 -7.10 -32.87 -17.60
N PHE A 91 -6.18 -33.73 -17.20
CA PHE A 91 -6.16 -34.35 -15.87
C PHE A 91 -5.68 -33.38 -14.79
N GLN A 92 -4.77 -32.51 -15.16
CA GLN A 92 -4.21 -31.49 -14.24
C GLN A 92 -4.72 -30.11 -14.59
N GLN A 93 -5.16 -29.38 -13.56
CA GLN A 93 -5.53 -27.96 -13.64
C GLN A 93 -4.56 -27.17 -12.81
N MET A 94 -4.14 -26.00 -13.29
CA MET A 94 -3.24 -25.09 -12.59
C MET A 94 -3.89 -23.73 -12.41
N VAL A 95 -3.92 -23.29 -11.15
CA VAL A 95 -4.28 -21.92 -10.77
C VAL A 95 -3.01 -21.13 -10.52
N ARG A 96 -2.86 -19.98 -11.19
CA ARG A 96 -1.70 -19.09 -11.01
C ARG A 96 -1.99 -18.09 -9.92
N VAL A 97 -1.08 -17.99 -8.96
CA VAL A 97 -1.16 -17.07 -7.83
C VAL A 97 0.05 -16.15 -7.86
N SER A 98 -0.18 -14.83 -7.78
CA SER A 98 0.90 -13.84 -7.71
C SER A 98 1.29 -13.61 -6.25
N LEU A 99 2.61 -13.63 -5.98
CA LEU A 99 3.17 -13.36 -4.64
C LEU A 99 3.47 -11.87 -4.40
N ARG A 100 3.21 -11.02 -5.40
CA ARG A 100 3.47 -9.58 -5.26
C ARG A 100 2.50 -8.96 -4.26
N THR A 101 2.98 -7.92 -3.59
CA THR A 101 2.12 -7.08 -2.76
C THR A 101 1.08 -6.38 -3.63
N VAL A 102 -0.17 -6.51 -3.23
CA VAL A 102 -1.32 -5.90 -3.88
C VAL A 102 -1.83 -4.78 -2.99
N THR A 103 -2.11 -3.64 -3.57
CA THR A 103 -2.75 -2.51 -2.90
C THR A 103 -4.25 -2.63 -3.06
N MET A 104 -4.96 -2.62 -1.94
CA MET A 104 -6.42 -2.69 -1.90
C MET A 104 -6.97 -1.42 -1.25
N GLN A 105 -7.89 -0.77 -1.92
CA GLN A 105 -8.59 0.39 -1.38
C GLN A 105 -9.79 -0.08 -0.54
N ILE A 106 -9.84 0.39 0.70
CA ILE A 106 -10.99 0.22 1.59
C ILE A 106 -11.88 1.45 1.36
N PRO A 107 -13.10 1.27 0.84
CA PRO A 107 -14.00 2.38 0.55
C PRO A 107 -14.35 3.15 1.82
N SER A 108 -14.72 4.41 1.65
CA SER A 108 -15.11 5.28 2.76
C SER A 108 -16.24 4.66 3.58
N GLN A 109 -16.04 4.60 4.89
CA GLN A 109 -16.97 4.06 5.87
C GLN A 109 -17.42 5.14 6.83
N LYS A 110 -18.73 5.27 7.01
CA LYS A 110 -19.32 6.13 8.02
C LYS A 110 -19.23 5.48 9.39
N ILE A 111 -18.52 6.12 10.31
CA ILE A 111 -18.20 5.57 11.63
C ILE A 111 -18.53 6.62 12.70
N ILE A 112 -19.00 6.18 13.84
CA ILE A 112 -19.19 7.02 15.01
C ILE A 112 -18.06 6.74 15.97
N THR A 113 -17.30 7.77 16.31
CA THR A 113 -16.19 7.70 17.28
C THR A 113 -16.71 7.55 18.71
N LYS A 114 -15.78 7.27 19.64
CA LYS A 114 -16.09 7.22 21.08
C LYS A 114 -16.72 8.53 21.59
N ASP A 115 -16.36 9.67 21.01
CA ASP A 115 -16.87 11.01 21.35
C ASP A 115 -18.20 11.33 20.69
N ASN A 116 -18.84 10.31 20.10
CA ASN A 116 -20.15 10.44 19.42
C ASN A 116 -20.11 11.37 18.19
N VAL A 117 -18.96 11.49 17.54
CA VAL A 117 -18.78 12.25 16.31
C VAL A 117 -18.88 11.30 15.12
N SER A 118 -19.72 11.63 14.14
CA SER A 118 -19.81 10.87 12.88
C SER A 118 -18.72 11.34 11.92
N ILE A 119 -17.88 10.41 11.48
CA ILE A 119 -16.77 10.66 10.55
C ILE A 119 -16.82 9.70 9.38
N ASP A 120 -16.31 10.09 8.23
CA ASP A 120 -16.12 9.23 7.09
C ASP A 120 -14.62 8.91 6.96
N ILE A 121 -14.25 7.62 6.98
CA ILE A 121 -12.86 7.17 6.91
C ILE A 121 -12.66 6.30 5.70
N ALA A 122 -11.65 6.63 4.89
CA ALA A 122 -11.10 5.80 3.83
C ALA A 122 -9.71 5.31 4.22
N ALA A 123 -9.39 4.06 3.87
CA ALA A 123 -8.09 3.46 4.16
C ALA A 123 -7.55 2.66 2.97
N VAL A 124 -6.29 2.30 3.03
CA VAL A 124 -5.62 1.45 2.04
C VAL A 124 -4.93 0.32 2.77
N ALA A 125 -5.11 -0.89 2.30
CA ALA A 125 -4.42 -2.07 2.81
C ALA A 125 -3.45 -2.62 1.77
N TYR A 126 -2.27 -3.01 2.22
CA TYR A 126 -1.25 -3.67 1.42
C TYR A 126 -1.14 -5.12 1.91
N TYR A 127 -1.42 -6.05 1.04
CA TYR A 127 -1.33 -7.47 1.37
C TYR A 127 -0.59 -8.26 0.30
N ARG A 128 -0.06 -9.39 0.68
CA ARG A 128 0.56 -10.37 -0.22
C ARG A 128 0.12 -11.78 0.13
N ILE A 129 0.16 -12.66 -0.83
CA ILE A 129 -0.09 -14.07 -0.61
C ILE A 129 1.24 -14.71 -0.18
N SER A 130 1.29 -15.26 1.04
CA SER A 130 2.43 -15.97 1.60
C SER A 130 2.35 -17.47 1.29
N ASP A 131 1.15 -18.04 1.38
CA ASP A 131 0.88 -19.45 1.11
C ASP A 131 -0.16 -19.61 -0.01
N PRO A 132 0.29 -19.90 -1.26
CA PRO A 132 -0.60 -20.04 -2.40
C PRO A 132 -1.61 -21.18 -2.29
N GLU A 133 -1.24 -22.26 -1.55
CA GLU A 133 -2.14 -23.40 -1.35
C GLU A 133 -3.39 -22.98 -0.57
N LYS A 134 -3.18 -22.38 0.60
CA LYS A 134 -4.28 -21.92 1.45
C LYS A 134 -5.12 -20.85 0.76
N ALA A 135 -4.47 -19.94 0.02
CA ALA A 135 -5.16 -18.87 -0.68
C ALA A 135 -6.11 -19.36 -1.78
N VAL A 136 -5.89 -20.54 -2.34
CA VAL A 136 -6.76 -21.11 -3.39
C VAL A 136 -7.77 -22.10 -2.81
N ILE A 137 -7.40 -22.84 -1.74
CA ILE A 137 -8.25 -23.91 -1.17
C ILE A 137 -9.20 -23.36 -0.12
N ALA A 138 -8.70 -22.46 0.76
CA ALA A 138 -9.48 -22.00 1.91
C ALA A 138 -10.52 -20.94 1.56
N ILE A 139 -10.34 -20.19 0.46
CA ILE A 139 -11.21 -19.08 0.11
C ILE A 139 -11.35 -18.93 -1.40
N GLU A 140 -12.54 -18.60 -1.86
CA GLU A 140 -12.84 -18.44 -3.28
C GLU A 140 -12.24 -17.13 -3.83
N ASN A 141 -12.46 -16.02 -3.14
CA ASN A 141 -12.00 -14.70 -3.54
C ASN A 141 -11.28 -13.99 -2.38
N VAL A 142 -9.96 -14.10 -2.37
CA VAL A 142 -9.09 -13.49 -1.35
C VAL A 142 -9.29 -11.98 -1.27
N TYR A 143 -9.37 -11.30 -2.42
CA TYR A 143 -9.52 -9.84 -2.47
C TYR A 143 -10.82 -9.38 -1.78
N GLU A 144 -11.94 -10.00 -2.14
CA GLU A 144 -13.25 -9.63 -1.60
C GLU A 144 -13.35 -9.90 -0.11
N ALA A 145 -12.84 -11.05 0.34
CA ALA A 145 -12.87 -11.41 1.75
C ALA A 145 -11.99 -10.49 2.61
N ILE A 146 -10.78 -10.17 2.17
CA ILE A 146 -9.92 -9.21 2.86
C ILE A 146 -10.61 -7.84 2.90
N ASN A 147 -11.25 -7.41 1.82
CA ASN A 147 -11.97 -6.14 1.76
C ASN A 147 -13.10 -6.08 2.80
N GLN A 148 -13.92 -7.11 2.89
CA GLN A 148 -15.02 -7.19 3.86
C GLN A 148 -14.51 -7.17 5.31
N ILE A 149 -13.49 -7.97 5.62
CA ILE A 149 -12.88 -7.98 6.95
C ILE A 149 -12.25 -6.63 7.26
N SER A 150 -11.54 -6.04 6.32
CA SER A 150 -10.89 -4.73 6.50
C SER A 150 -11.91 -3.64 6.82
N GLN A 151 -13.02 -3.57 6.07
CA GLN A 151 -14.09 -2.61 6.33
C GLN A 151 -14.67 -2.76 7.75
N THR A 152 -14.94 -4.01 8.14
CA THR A 152 -15.51 -4.32 9.47
C THR A 152 -14.50 -4.01 10.58
N THR A 153 -13.22 -4.34 10.37
CA THR A 153 -12.14 -4.10 11.34
C THR A 153 -11.88 -2.63 11.52
N VAL A 154 -11.77 -1.86 10.42
CA VAL A 154 -11.61 -0.40 10.47
C VAL A 154 -12.74 0.23 11.27
N ARG A 155 -14.00 -0.15 10.99
CA ARG A 155 -15.16 0.35 11.74
C ARG A 155 -15.07 0.04 13.23
N ASN A 156 -14.70 -1.19 13.59
CA ASN A 156 -14.65 -1.64 14.98
C ASN A 156 -13.49 -1.02 15.76
N VAL A 157 -12.32 -0.88 15.13
CA VAL A 157 -11.13 -0.31 15.79
C VAL A 157 -11.31 1.19 15.94
N VAL A 158 -11.63 1.90 14.87
CA VAL A 158 -11.82 3.36 14.86
C VAL A 158 -12.91 3.80 15.82
N GLY A 159 -14.02 3.06 15.90
CA GLY A 159 -15.12 3.38 16.82
C GLY A 159 -14.77 3.31 18.33
N ARG A 160 -13.58 2.79 18.69
CA ARG A 160 -13.10 2.74 20.09
C ARG A 160 -12.26 3.96 20.48
N PHE A 161 -11.81 4.74 19.52
CA PHE A 161 -10.95 5.90 19.74
C PHE A 161 -11.75 7.21 19.69
N SER A 162 -11.25 8.23 20.37
CA SER A 162 -11.72 9.60 20.24
C SER A 162 -11.18 10.22 18.94
N LEU A 163 -11.82 11.29 18.48
CA LEU A 163 -11.36 12.00 17.29
C LEU A 163 -9.94 12.54 17.47
N ASP A 164 -9.62 13.08 18.64
CA ASP A 164 -8.28 13.60 18.94
C ASP A 164 -7.22 12.49 18.88
N GLN A 165 -7.52 11.31 19.41
CA GLN A 165 -6.63 10.16 19.34
C GLN A 165 -6.43 9.68 17.90
N LEU A 166 -7.50 9.68 17.08
CA LEU A 166 -7.41 9.33 15.65
C LEU A 166 -6.47 10.25 14.87
N LEU A 167 -6.46 11.54 15.21
CA LEU A 167 -5.61 12.52 14.53
C LEU A 167 -4.18 12.53 15.09
N ALA A 168 -4.00 12.31 16.40
CA ALA A 168 -2.70 12.36 17.06
C ALA A 168 -1.91 11.05 16.94
N GLU A 169 -2.59 9.89 17.04
CA GLU A 169 -1.97 8.56 17.13
C GLU A 169 -2.30 7.65 15.94
N THR A 170 -2.40 8.21 14.75
CA THR A 170 -2.77 7.46 13.53
C THR A 170 -1.88 6.24 13.31
N ALA A 171 -0.59 6.31 13.62
CA ALA A 171 0.35 5.20 13.45
C ALA A 171 0.01 3.99 14.33
N ASN A 172 -0.33 4.22 15.60
CA ASN A 172 -0.71 3.17 16.54
C ASN A 172 -2.03 2.48 16.10
N ILE A 173 -2.97 3.28 15.61
CA ILE A 173 -4.26 2.79 15.14
C ILE A 173 -4.08 1.94 13.87
N ASN A 174 -3.24 2.38 12.95
CA ASN A 174 -2.90 1.63 11.73
C ASN A 174 -2.29 0.27 12.07
N GLU A 175 -1.41 0.20 13.06
CA GLU A 175 -0.80 -1.05 13.53
C GLU A 175 -1.85 -1.98 14.15
N GLN A 176 -2.74 -1.46 14.99
CA GLN A 176 -3.82 -2.25 15.58
C GLN A 176 -4.78 -2.80 14.52
N ILE A 177 -5.14 -1.99 13.52
CA ILE A 177 -5.99 -2.44 12.41
C ILE A 177 -5.29 -3.55 11.64
N LYS A 178 -4.00 -3.36 11.29
CA LYS A 178 -3.17 -4.34 10.59
C LYS A 178 -3.15 -5.66 11.36
N ASP A 179 -2.86 -5.64 12.67
CA ASP A 179 -2.73 -6.84 13.50
C ASP A 179 -4.03 -7.63 13.61
N VAL A 180 -5.16 -6.95 13.65
CA VAL A 180 -6.47 -7.63 13.69
C VAL A 180 -6.77 -8.25 12.33
N ILE A 181 -6.53 -7.54 11.23
CA ILE A 181 -6.76 -8.07 9.88
C ILE A 181 -5.82 -9.25 9.62
N ASP A 182 -4.53 -9.12 9.93
CA ASP A 182 -3.52 -10.16 9.69
C ASP A 182 -3.87 -11.47 10.41
N ARG A 183 -4.30 -11.40 11.67
CA ARG A 183 -4.80 -12.57 12.42
C ARG A 183 -6.00 -13.27 11.77
N HIS A 184 -6.89 -12.51 11.13
CA HIS A 184 -8.04 -13.09 10.44
C HIS A 184 -7.69 -13.66 9.07
N THR A 185 -6.65 -13.16 8.42
CA THR A 185 -6.24 -13.53 7.06
C THR A 185 -5.13 -14.59 7.03
N GLU A 186 -4.41 -14.79 8.15
CA GLU A 186 -3.38 -15.83 8.31
C GLU A 186 -3.86 -17.25 7.94
N PRO A 187 -5.07 -17.71 8.37
CA PRO A 187 -5.58 -19.02 7.97
C PRO A 187 -5.75 -19.19 6.46
N TRP A 188 -5.89 -18.09 5.72
CA TRP A 188 -6.02 -18.08 4.26
C TRP A 188 -4.68 -17.98 3.53
N GLY A 189 -3.55 -18.04 4.27
CA GLY A 189 -2.23 -17.93 3.68
C GLY A 189 -1.94 -16.56 3.08
N THR A 190 -2.58 -15.51 3.58
CA THR A 190 -2.33 -14.12 3.20
C THR A 190 -1.72 -13.35 4.37
N GLN A 191 -0.83 -12.43 4.05
CA GLN A 191 -0.17 -11.57 5.02
C GLN A 191 -0.43 -10.11 4.71
N VAL A 192 -0.94 -9.37 5.68
CA VAL A 192 -1.12 -7.92 5.56
C VAL A 192 0.18 -7.22 5.96
N THR A 193 0.77 -6.49 5.01
CA THR A 193 2.05 -5.81 5.22
C THR A 193 1.86 -4.50 5.98
N ALA A 194 0.88 -3.70 5.54
CA ALA A 194 0.54 -2.43 6.16
C ALA A 194 -0.93 -2.09 5.91
N VAL A 195 -1.50 -1.31 6.81
CA VAL A 195 -2.79 -0.66 6.63
C VAL A 195 -2.60 0.82 6.97
N GLU A 196 -3.09 1.69 6.12
CA GLU A 196 -2.93 3.14 6.28
C GLU A 196 -4.28 3.83 6.10
N ILE A 197 -4.63 4.68 7.04
CA ILE A 197 -5.77 5.59 6.90
C ILE A 197 -5.38 6.64 5.88
N LYS A 198 -6.15 6.75 4.80
CA LYS A 198 -5.89 7.67 3.70
C LYS A 198 -6.51 9.05 3.96
N ASP A 199 -7.75 9.06 4.40
CA ASP A 199 -8.52 10.29 4.58
C ASP A 199 -9.53 10.14 5.71
N ILE A 200 -9.72 11.23 6.47
CA ILE A 200 -10.70 11.36 7.55
C ILE A 200 -11.52 12.59 7.25
N THR A 201 -12.75 12.40 6.79
CA THR A 201 -13.65 13.49 6.46
C THR A 201 -14.60 13.76 7.62
N LEU A 202 -14.61 14.99 8.09
CA LEU A 202 -15.49 15.46 9.16
C LEU A 202 -16.70 16.21 8.59
N PRO A 203 -17.84 16.20 9.28
CA PRO A 203 -18.97 17.07 8.92
C PRO A 203 -18.59 18.55 9.01
N ASP A 204 -19.11 19.39 8.08
CA ASP A 204 -18.76 20.80 7.94
C ASP A 204 -18.95 21.63 9.23
N ASN A 205 -19.96 21.32 10.03
CA ASN A 205 -20.21 21.98 11.31
C ASN A 205 -19.10 21.69 12.33
N MET A 206 -18.60 20.47 12.39
CA MET A 206 -17.52 20.06 13.28
C MET A 206 -16.18 20.62 12.80
N GLN A 207 -15.90 20.55 11.49
CA GLN A 207 -14.70 21.13 10.92
C GLN A 207 -14.57 22.62 11.23
N ARG A 208 -15.68 23.37 11.13
CA ARG A 208 -15.72 24.80 11.51
C ARG A 208 -15.54 25.04 13.02
N ALA A 209 -16.05 24.14 13.87
CA ALA A 209 -15.86 24.23 15.30
C ALA A 209 -14.40 24.00 15.69
N MET A 210 -13.78 22.93 15.16
CA MET A 210 -12.36 22.61 15.38
C MET A 210 -11.42 23.69 14.83
N ALA A 211 -11.74 24.28 13.68
CA ALA A 211 -10.98 25.40 13.14
C ALA A 211 -10.94 26.60 14.10
N ARG A 212 -12.10 26.97 14.67
CA ARG A 212 -12.18 28.06 15.66
C ARG A 212 -11.43 27.73 16.96
N GLU A 213 -11.51 26.49 17.42
CA GLU A 213 -10.78 26.01 18.60
C GLU A 213 -9.26 26.08 18.37
N ALA A 214 -8.80 25.56 17.22
CA ALA A 214 -7.41 25.61 16.83
C ALA A 214 -6.88 27.05 16.67
N GLU A 215 -7.69 27.96 16.15
CA GLU A 215 -7.36 29.37 16.04
C GLU A 215 -7.22 30.02 17.42
N ALA A 216 -8.17 29.79 18.32
CA ALA A 216 -8.13 30.29 19.69
C ALA A 216 -6.91 29.74 20.47
N GLU A 217 -6.57 28.45 20.30
CA GLU A 217 -5.40 27.86 20.96
C GLU A 217 -4.09 28.43 20.39
N ARG A 218 -4.02 28.65 19.06
CA ARG A 218 -2.87 29.33 18.45
C ARG A 218 -2.71 30.75 18.95
N GLU A 219 -3.82 31.50 19.06
CA GLU A 219 -3.80 32.88 19.60
C GLU A 219 -3.37 32.88 21.06
N ARG A 220 -3.87 31.95 21.88
CA ARG A 220 -3.44 31.77 23.26
C ARG A 220 -1.93 31.51 23.38
N ARG A 221 -1.41 30.57 22.58
CA ARG A 221 0.03 30.24 22.53
C ARG A 221 0.85 31.43 22.05
N ALA A 222 0.41 32.13 21.02
CA ALA A 222 1.08 33.33 20.50
C ALA A 222 1.19 34.41 21.58
N LYS A 223 0.12 34.66 22.37
CA LYS A 223 0.14 35.60 23.47
C LYS A 223 1.10 35.20 24.58
N ILE A 224 1.17 33.91 24.92
CA ILE A 224 2.13 33.41 25.92
C ILE A 224 3.57 33.59 25.44
N VAL A 225 3.86 33.20 24.20
CA VAL A 225 5.21 33.34 23.62
C VAL A 225 5.62 34.81 23.51
N ALA A 226 4.67 35.70 23.10
CA ALA A 226 4.92 37.13 23.05
C ALA A 226 5.24 37.69 24.46
N ALA A 227 4.42 37.37 25.46
CA ALA A 227 4.65 37.83 26.85
C ALA A 227 5.96 37.29 27.41
N GLU A 228 6.30 36.04 27.15
CA GLU A 228 7.60 35.46 27.56
C GLU A 228 8.76 36.14 26.84
N GLY A 229 8.62 36.42 25.53
CA GLY A 229 9.59 37.18 24.76
C GLY A 229 9.78 38.62 25.30
N GLU A 230 8.68 39.31 25.62
CA GLU A 230 8.73 40.63 26.24
C GLU A 230 9.43 40.60 27.63
N TYR A 231 9.11 39.60 28.43
CA TYR A 231 9.76 39.42 29.73
C TYR A 231 11.27 39.21 29.60
N GLN A 232 11.68 38.30 28.70
CA GLN A 232 13.10 38.02 28.44
C GLN A 232 13.81 39.26 27.86
N ALA A 233 13.16 40.00 26.95
CA ALA A 233 13.68 41.24 26.40
C ALA A 233 13.83 42.32 27.50
N ALA A 234 12.83 42.47 28.39
CA ALA A 234 12.87 43.43 29.49
C ALA A 234 14.02 43.14 30.46
N VAL A 235 14.25 41.86 30.82
CA VAL A 235 15.38 41.46 31.66
C VAL A 235 16.71 41.83 30.96
N LYS A 236 16.88 41.51 29.69
CA LYS A 236 18.09 41.84 28.94
C LYS A 236 18.30 43.33 28.76
N LEU A 237 17.23 44.10 28.57
CA LEU A 237 17.29 45.56 28.55
C LEU A 237 17.66 46.14 29.89
N GLY A 238 17.15 45.57 30.99
CA GLY A 238 17.55 45.96 32.35
C GLY A 238 19.04 45.71 32.59
N GLU A 239 19.55 44.52 32.31
CA GLU A 239 20.97 44.18 32.39
C GLU A 239 21.85 45.13 31.54
N ALA A 240 21.39 45.43 30.33
CA ALA A 240 22.08 46.38 29.43
C ALA A 240 22.07 47.83 29.99
N ALA A 241 20.96 48.27 30.58
CA ALA A 241 20.85 49.58 31.21
C ALA A 241 21.78 49.73 32.39
N ASP A 242 21.91 48.66 33.21
CA ASP A 242 22.85 48.66 34.36
C ASP A 242 24.32 48.82 33.92
N ILE A 243 24.70 48.11 32.83
CA ILE A 243 26.06 48.23 32.26
C ILE A 243 26.29 49.64 31.67
N ILE A 244 25.30 50.19 30.95
CA ILE A 244 25.37 51.54 30.37
C ILE A 244 25.49 52.59 31.46
N THR A 245 24.79 52.45 32.61
CA THR A 245 24.81 53.38 33.72
C THR A 245 26.21 53.48 34.35
N GLN A 246 26.97 52.35 34.36
CA GLN A 246 28.34 52.33 34.83
C GLN A 246 29.33 53.06 33.89
N HIS A 247 28.94 53.22 32.61
CA HIS A 247 29.78 53.85 31.59
C HIS A 247 29.03 54.96 30.84
N PRO A 248 28.96 56.20 31.35
CA PRO A 248 28.13 57.28 30.79
C PRO A 248 28.48 57.65 29.33
N VAL A 249 29.74 57.44 28.91
CA VAL A 249 30.15 57.61 27.50
C VAL A 249 29.45 56.63 26.57
N ALA A 250 29.13 55.41 27.05
CA ALA A 250 28.42 54.40 26.26
C ALA A 250 27.00 54.84 25.89
N LEU A 251 26.32 55.62 26.72
CA LEU A 251 24.99 56.16 26.43
C LEU A 251 25.04 57.13 25.22
N GLN A 252 26.08 58.00 25.18
CA GLN A 252 26.25 58.93 24.06
C GLN A 252 26.55 58.23 22.74
N LEU A 253 27.40 57.18 22.75
CA LEU A 253 27.68 56.35 21.59
C LEU A 253 26.42 55.62 21.13
N ARG A 254 25.61 55.08 22.06
CA ARG A 254 24.37 54.36 21.70
C ARG A 254 23.35 55.28 21.07
N THR A 255 23.19 56.54 21.60
CA THR A 255 22.29 57.53 20.97
C THR A 255 22.75 57.91 19.58
N LEU A 256 24.03 58.10 19.33
CA LEU A 256 24.58 58.35 18.01
C LEU A 256 24.39 57.19 17.06
N GLN A 257 24.55 55.98 17.54
CA GLN A 257 24.30 54.76 16.75
C GLN A 257 22.81 54.63 16.36
N THR A 258 21.88 54.84 17.31
CA THR A 258 20.44 54.82 17.04
C THR A 258 20.03 55.92 16.06
N MET A 259 20.63 57.11 16.14
CA MET A 259 20.44 58.19 15.17
C MET A 259 20.92 57.83 13.78
N ALA A 260 22.07 57.13 13.68
CA ALA A 260 22.61 56.65 12.41
C ALA A 260 21.71 55.58 11.80
N GLU A 261 21.15 54.64 12.60
CA GLU A 261 20.21 53.61 12.16
C GLU A 261 18.90 54.22 11.63
N ILE A 262 18.34 55.21 12.34
CA ILE A 262 17.12 55.92 11.91
C ILE A 262 17.38 56.68 10.59
N SER A 263 18.57 57.25 10.45
CA SER A 263 18.97 58.01 9.24
C SER A 263 19.13 57.17 7.98
N THR A 264 19.33 55.84 8.14
CA THR A 264 19.44 54.91 6.99
C THR A 264 18.09 54.44 6.47
N GLU A 265 17.04 54.49 7.27
CA GLU A 265 15.68 54.26 6.81
C GLU A 265 15.15 55.54 6.11
N LYS A 266 14.52 55.39 4.95
CA LYS A 266 14.03 56.46 4.05
C LYS A 266 13.01 57.41 4.65
N ASN A 267 12.92 57.58 5.97
CA ASN A 267 12.04 58.47 6.68
C ASN A 267 12.76 59.76 7.04
N SER A 268 12.38 60.88 6.42
CA SER A 268 12.92 62.23 6.62
C SER A 268 12.49 62.91 7.92
N THR A 269 11.83 62.20 8.85
CA THR A 269 11.34 62.78 10.08
C THR A 269 12.21 62.32 11.24
N ILE A 270 13.12 63.20 11.75
CA ILE A 270 13.95 62.94 12.93
C ILE A 270 13.20 63.47 14.16
N ILE A 271 12.74 62.59 15.05
CA ILE A 271 12.15 62.97 16.31
C ILE A 271 13.27 63.18 17.30
N PHE A 272 13.54 64.42 17.67
CA PHE A 272 14.52 64.78 18.66
C PHE A 272 13.88 64.75 20.07
N PRO A 273 14.37 63.92 21.02
CA PRO A 273 13.88 63.97 22.39
C PRO A 273 14.18 65.35 23.00
N ALA A 274 13.18 65.99 23.58
CA ALA A 274 13.28 67.35 24.16
C ALA A 274 14.38 67.47 25.26
N GLN A 275 14.76 66.38 25.87
CA GLN A 275 15.84 66.29 26.86
C GLN A 275 17.24 66.66 26.34
N PHE A 276 17.49 66.57 25.03
CA PHE A 276 18.75 67.03 24.41
C PHE A 276 18.82 68.54 24.28
N MET A 277 17.69 69.25 24.26
CA MET A 277 17.65 70.70 24.15
C MET A 277 18.12 71.37 25.46
N THR A 278 17.87 70.77 26.60
CA THR A 278 18.31 71.27 27.89
C THR A 278 19.82 71.15 28.08
N THR A 279 20.43 70.05 27.70
CA THR A 279 21.91 69.83 27.77
C THR A 279 22.67 70.74 26.80
N VAL A 280 22.11 71.03 25.62
CA VAL A 280 22.73 71.98 24.67
C VAL A 280 22.62 73.42 25.21
N GLN A 281 21.49 73.78 25.88
CA GLN A 281 21.34 75.09 26.50
C GLN A 281 22.28 75.28 27.71
N GLU A 282 22.52 74.24 28.53
CA GLU A 282 23.49 74.28 29.60
C GLU A 282 24.94 74.38 29.11
N ALA A 283 25.27 73.62 28.00
CA ALA A 283 26.60 73.76 27.40
C ALA A 283 26.82 75.15 26.75
N LEU A 284 25.79 75.73 26.10
CA LEU A 284 25.81 77.12 25.60
C LEU A 284 25.89 78.17 26.70
N ALA A 285 25.28 77.90 27.81
CA ALA A 285 25.36 78.79 29.00
C ALA A 285 26.79 78.79 29.64
N LEU A 286 27.47 77.60 29.70
CA LEU A 286 28.83 77.47 30.14
C LEU A 286 29.80 78.19 29.17
N LEU A 287 29.62 78.08 27.87
CA LEU A 287 30.44 78.76 26.88
C LEU A 287 30.22 80.29 26.91
N LYS A 288 29.04 80.76 27.28
CA LYS A 288 28.78 82.22 27.51
C LYS A 288 29.41 82.71 28.74
N THR A 289 29.52 81.95 29.81
CA THR A 289 30.21 82.37 31.07
C THR A 289 31.70 82.48 30.86
N ASP A 290 32.32 81.61 30.10
CA ASP A 290 33.76 81.69 29.79
C ASP A 290 34.10 82.85 28.85
N SER A 291 33.19 83.32 27.99
CA SER A 291 33.40 84.49 27.17
C SER A 291 33.15 85.81 27.85
N ALA A 292 32.57 85.83 29.10
CA ALA A 292 32.37 87.03 29.90
C ALA A 292 33.46 87.24 30.92
N SER A 293 34.38 86.29 31.06
CA SER A 293 35.56 86.36 31.97
C SER A 293 36.88 86.72 31.24
N LYS A 294 36.83 87.18 30.00
CA LYS A 294 37.92 87.79 29.28
C LYS A 294 37.51 89.22 28.91
#